data_565a5f5ad56769a673011866832b9701
#
_entry.id   565a5f5ad56769a673011866832b9701
#
_cell.length_a   1.000
_cell.length_b   1.000
_cell.length_c   1.000
_cell.angle_alpha   90.00
_cell.angle_beta   90.00
_cell.angle_gamma   90.00
#
_symmetry.space_group_name_H-M   'P 1'
#
loop_
_entity.id
_entity.type
_entity.pdbx_description
1 polymer ?
#
loop_
_entity_poly.entity_id
_entity_poly.type
_entity_poly.pdbx_seq_one_letter_code
_entity_poly.pdbx_strand_id
1 'polypeptide(L)'
;IIELFQKLLRFKSITPDDDGAFDFIEEYLGDTWTCIKFDMEGVKNRFYYKKFNENSQHLCFAGHIDVVPVGSNWEIDPFAAEIVDGVITARGTQDMKSGVAAYLYACKRAKDFDGTLSILMTSDEEGEGIYGTIKLLEHLKEINFIPNYAVVAEPTCEEVFGDAIKVGRRGSINGYITIKGKQG
;
A
#
# COMPACT_ATOMS: atom_id res chain seq x y z
N ILE A 1 -16.27 -3.99 -5.40
CA ILE A 1 -14.96 -4.12 -4.71
C ILE A 1 -14.16 -5.30 -5.26
N ILE A 2 -14.78 -6.45 -5.52
CA ILE A 2 -14.07 -7.65 -6.00
C ILE A 2 -13.33 -7.40 -7.32
N GLU A 3 -13.97 -6.81 -8.32
CA GLU A 3 -13.35 -6.48 -9.60
C GLU A 3 -12.17 -5.51 -9.45
N LEU A 4 -12.31 -4.50 -8.56
CA LEU A 4 -11.23 -3.58 -8.21
C LEU A 4 -10.04 -4.34 -7.61
N PHE A 5 -10.30 -5.23 -6.67
CA PHE A 5 -9.29 -6.06 -6.03
C PHE A 5 -8.56 -6.96 -7.03
N GLN A 6 -9.31 -7.69 -7.87
CA GLN A 6 -8.72 -8.51 -8.94
C GLN A 6 -7.86 -7.67 -9.90
N LYS A 7 -8.29 -6.46 -10.24
CA LYS A 7 -7.51 -5.56 -11.10
C LYS A 7 -6.19 -5.17 -10.46
N LEU A 8 -6.20 -4.81 -9.16
CA LEU A 8 -4.98 -4.49 -8.41
C LEU A 8 -4.02 -5.68 -8.32
N LEU A 9 -4.55 -6.89 -8.11
CA LEU A 9 -3.75 -8.11 -8.04
C LEU A 9 -3.04 -8.48 -9.36
N ARG A 10 -3.61 -8.09 -10.49
CA ARG A 10 -3.03 -8.35 -11.82
C ARG A 10 -1.83 -7.49 -12.15
N PHE A 11 -1.61 -6.38 -11.46
CA PHE A 11 -0.37 -5.62 -11.59
C PHE A 11 0.80 -6.40 -10.94
N LYS A 12 1.82 -6.67 -11.75
CA LYS A 12 3.07 -7.34 -11.32
C LYS A 12 4.00 -6.36 -10.63
N SER A 13 3.49 -5.62 -9.69
CA SER A 13 4.19 -4.55 -8.99
C SER A 13 5.24 -5.09 -8.00
N ILE A 14 6.22 -5.84 -8.52
CA ILE A 14 7.33 -6.37 -7.70
C ILE A 14 8.24 -5.20 -7.32
N THR A 15 8.47 -5.04 -6.01
CA THR A 15 9.25 -3.92 -5.46
C THR A 15 10.54 -3.63 -6.23
N PRO A 16 10.88 -2.41 -6.58
CA PRO A 16 10.17 -1.15 -6.33
C PRO A 16 9.24 -0.70 -7.50
N ASP A 17 8.87 -1.59 -8.42
CA ASP A 17 8.03 -1.27 -9.57
C ASP A 17 6.54 -1.27 -9.19
N ASP A 18 5.75 -0.36 -9.80
CA ASP A 18 4.30 -0.30 -9.64
C ASP A 18 3.52 -0.96 -10.79
N ASP A 19 4.19 -1.35 -11.88
CA ASP A 19 3.61 -1.96 -13.09
C ASP A 19 2.38 -1.20 -13.64
N GLY A 20 2.33 0.14 -13.45
CA GLY A 20 1.21 0.97 -13.87
C GLY A 20 0.02 0.99 -12.90
N ALA A 21 0.14 0.40 -11.72
CA ALA A 21 -0.93 0.41 -10.73
C ALA A 21 -1.29 1.82 -10.25
N PHE A 22 -0.34 2.73 -10.15
CA PHE A 22 -0.62 4.11 -9.75
C PHE A 22 -1.43 4.89 -10.79
N ASP A 23 -1.17 4.68 -12.07
CA ASP A 23 -1.96 5.31 -13.14
C ASP A 23 -3.41 4.80 -13.10
N PHE A 24 -3.60 3.51 -12.89
CA PHE A 24 -4.92 2.92 -12.68
C PHE A 24 -5.63 3.49 -11.44
N ILE A 25 -4.95 3.66 -10.33
CA ILE A 25 -5.52 4.24 -9.10
C ILE A 25 -5.94 5.69 -9.33
N GLU A 26 -5.13 6.48 -10.03
CA GLU A 26 -5.43 7.86 -10.38
C GLU A 26 -6.69 7.94 -11.25
N GLU A 27 -6.79 7.11 -12.29
CA GLU A 27 -7.99 7.00 -13.13
C GLU A 27 -9.22 6.55 -12.31
N TYR A 28 -9.05 5.54 -11.46
CA TYR A 28 -10.13 5.06 -10.61
C TYR A 28 -10.67 6.13 -9.66
N LEU A 29 -9.83 6.91 -9.01
CA LEU A 29 -10.23 7.99 -8.11
C LEU A 29 -10.88 9.15 -8.89
N GLY A 30 -10.35 9.48 -10.07
CA GLY A 30 -10.87 10.52 -10.98
C GLY A 30 -10.58 11.93 -10.51
N ASP A 31 -11.04 12.90 -11.29
CA ASP A 31 -10.66 14.33 -11.23
C ASP A 31 -11.00 15.06 -9.93
N THR A 32 -11.83 14.47 -9.07
CA THR A 32 -12.16 15.07 -7.76
C THR A 32 -11.13 14.82 -6.69
N TRP A 33 -10.12 14.02 -6.99
CA TRP A 33 -8.97 13.75 -6.14
C TRP A 33 -7.73 14.43 -6.69
N THR A 34 -6.93 15.02 -5.82
CA THR A 34 -5.63 15.60 -6.18
C THR A 34 -4.55 14.59 -5.85
N CYS A 35 -3.53 14.45 -6.71
CA CYS A 35 -2.39 13.58 -6.48
C CYS A 35 -1.11 14.41 -6.35
N ILE A 36 -0.39 14.25 -5.23
CA ILE A 36 1.00 14.67 -5.09
C ILE A 36 1.86 13.46 -5.49
N LYS A 37 2.66 13.63 -6.55
CA LYS A 37 3.60 12.63 -7.03
C LYS A 37 4.99 12.95 -6.49
N PHE A 38 5.61 12.01 -5.81
CA PHE A 38 6.93 12.17 -5.22
C PHE A 38 7.78 10.93 -5.50
N ASP A 39 8.53 10.95 -6.60
CA ASP A 39 9.34 9.84 -7.05
C ASP A 39 10.81 10.09 -6.69
N MET A 40 11.49 9.08 -6.16
CA MET A 40 12.89 9.17 -5.74
C MET A 40 13.61 7.82 -5.95
N GLU A 41 14.78 7.83 -6.62
CA GLU A 41 15.63 6.64 -6.84
C GLU A 41 14.88 5.41 -7.40
N GLY A 42 13.94 5.64 -8.32
CA GLY A 42 13.13 4.60 -8.94
C GLY A 42 11.89 4.17 -8.14
N VAL A 43 11.78 4.62 -6.89
CA VAL A 43 10.59 4.40 -6.06
C VAL A 43 9.55 5.45 -6.38
N LYS A 44 8.32 5.01 -6.59
CA LYS A 44 7.17 5.89 -6.83
C LYS A 44 6.35 6.04 -5.55
N ASN A 45 6.05 7.28 -5.19
CA ASN A 45 5.19 7.60 -4.06
C ASN A 45 4.03 8.48 -4.52
N ARG A 46 2.85 8.20 -4.00
CA ARG A 46 1.61 8.93 -4.34
C ARG A 46 0.87 9.31 -3.08
N PHE A 47 0.44 10.56 -3.04
CA PHE A 47 -0.44 11.04 -1.99
C PHE A 47 -1.69 11.61 -2.63
N TYR A 48 -2.75 10.82 -2.65
CA TYR A 48 -4.06 11.23 -3.15
C TYR A 48 -4.84 11.87 -2.01
N TYR A 49 -5.49 12.99 -2.27
CA TYR A 49 -6.33 13.63 -1.28
C TYR A 49 -7.55 14.31 -1.87
N LYS A 50 -8.59 14.44 -1.06
CA LYS A 50 -9.78 15.20 -1.35
C LYS A 50 -10.21 15.98 -0.10
N LYS A 51 -10.30 17.29 -0.23
CA LYS A 51 -10.90 18.16 0.77
C LYS A 51 -12.40 18.23 0.56
N PHE A 52 -13.16 17.95 1.59
CA PHE A 52 -14.63 18.05 1.56
C PHE A 52 -15.11 19.38 2.11
N ASN A 53 -14.39 19.96 3.08
CA ASN A 53 -14.62 21.28 3.65
C ASN A 53 -13.32 21.83 4.25
N GLU A 54 -13.39 23.01 4.88
CA GLU A 54 -12.23 23.68 5.49
C GLU A 54 -11.92 23.20 6.93
N ASN A 55 -12.58 22.17 7.44
CA ASN A 55 -12.22 21.58 8.73
C ASN A 55 -10.81 21.00 8.68
N SER A 56 -10.07 21.17 9.77
CA SER A 56 -8.68 20.71 9.90
C SER A 56 -8.53 19.20 10.11
N GLN A 57 -9.62 18.44 10.26
CA GLN A 57 -9.56 16.98 10.39
C GLN A 57 -8.99 16.35 9.10
N HIS A 58 -7.96 15.53 9.26
CA HIS A 58 -7.32 14.87 8.13
C HIS A 58 -7.07 13.39 8.46
N LEU A 59 -7.84 12.51 7.82
CA LEU A 59 -7.70 11.06 7.91
C LEU A 59 -6.99 10.54 6.67
N CYS A 60 -5.92 9.78 6.89
CA CYS A 60 -5.14 9.11 5.84
C CYS A 60 -5.31 7.60 5.91
N PHE A 61 -5.53 6.97 4.77
CA PHE A 61 -5.29 5.55 4.60
C PHE A 61 -3.89 5.37 4.01
N ALA A 62 -3.01 4.64 4.72
CA ALA A 62 -1.64 4.44 4.27
C ALA A 62 -1.38 2.97 3.92
N GLY A 63 -0.59 2.74 2.88
CA GLY A 63 -0.25 1.40 2.42
C GLY A 63 0.76 1.39 1.30
N HIS A 64 0.95 0.22 0.71
CA HIS A 64 1.85 0.01 -0.42
C HIS A 64 1.15 -0.76 -1.55
N ILE A 65 1.68 -0.60 -2.75
CA ILE A 65 1.17 -1.32 -3.93
C ILE A 65 2.14 -2.40 -4.40
N ASP A 66 3.39 -2.30 -3.99
CA ASP A 66 4.41 -3.27 -4.31
C ASP A 66 4.19 -4.59 -3.57
N VAL A 67 4.83 -5.61 -4.09
CA VAL A 67 4.81 -6.97 -3.55
C VAL A 67 6.22 -7.57 -3.59
N VAL A 68 6.50 -8.50 -2.68
CA VAL A 68 7.74 -9.30 -2.75
C VAL A 68 7.79 -10.14 -4.03
N PRO A 69 8.99 -10.54 -4.48
CA PRO A 69 9.15 -11.51 -5.57
C PRO A 69 8.33 -12.78 -5.32
N VAL A 70 7.75 -13.32 -6.39
CA VAL A 70 6.80 -14.44 -6.25
C VAL A 70 7.41 -15.72 -5.69
N GLY A 71 8.72 -15.92 -5.83
CA GLY A 71 9.38 -17.15 -5.40
C GLY A 71 9.07 -18.32 -6.34
N SER A 72 9.08 -19.55 -5.78
CA SER A 72 8.84 -20.79 -6.51
C SER A 72 7.62 -21.54 -5.93
N ASN A 73 7.24 -22.64 -6.61
CA ASN A 73 6.19 -23.57 -6.18
C ASN A 73 4.75 -23.02 -6.23
N TRP A 74 4.49 -22.06 -7.11
CA TRP A 74 3.12 -21.68 -7.43
C TRP A 74 2.49 -22.70 -8.38
N GLU A 75 1.30 -23.18 -8.05
CA GLU A 75 0.52 -24.10 -8.89
C GLU A 75 -0.31 -23.36 -9.94
N ILE A 76 -0.48 -22.05 -9.75
CA ILE A 76 -1.22 -21.13 -10.63
C ILE A 76 -0.36 -19.90 -10.93
N ASP A 77 -0.74 -19.11 -11.93
CA ASP A 77 -0.11 -17.79 -12.15
C ASP A 77 -0.40 -16.89 -10.92
N PRO A 78 0.64 -16.45 -10.19
CA PRO A 78 0.49 -15.62 -8.98
C PRO A 78 -0.17 -14.25 -9.25
N PHE A 79 -0.37 -13.85 -10.49
CA PHE A 79 -1.02 -12.58 -10.87
C PHE A 79 -2.31 -12.77 -11.67
N ALA A 80 -2.80 -14.01 -11.83
CA ALA A 80 -4.07 -14.26 -12.52
C ALA A 80 -5.27 -13.66 -11.77
N ALA A 81 -5.23 -13.71 -10.45
CA ALA A 81 -6.30 -13.23 -9.57
C ALA A 81 -7.68 -13.84 -9.92
N GLU A 82 -7.70 -15.11 -10.26
CA GLU A 82 -8.93 -15.85 -10.54
C GLU A 82 -9.65 -16.20 -9.24
N ILE A 83 -10.98 -16.31 -9.34
CA ILE A 83 -11.81 -16.79 -8.23
C ILE A 83 -12.15 -18.24 -8.50
N VAL A 84 -11.66 -19.13 -7.63
CA VAL A 84 -11.99 -20.56 -7.66
C VAL A 84 -12.64 -20.93 -6.34
N ASP A 85 -13.83 -21.48 -6.39
CA ASP A 85 -14.61 -21.88 -5.22
C ASP A 85 -14.78 -20.76 -4.16
N GLY A 86 -14.89 -19.51 -4.63
CA GLY A 86 -15.04 -18.33 -3.77
C GLY A 86 -13.73 -17.80 -3.16
N VAL A 87 -12.59 -18.36 -3.53
CA VAL A 87 -11.26 -17.99 -3.03
C VAL A 87 -10.45 -17.33 -4.14
N ILE A 88 -9.74 -16.25 -3.82
CA ILE A 88 -8.74 -15.61 -4.68
C ILE A 88 -7.36 -15.97 -4.14
N THR A 89 -6.55 -16.62 -4.97
CA THR A 89 -5.15 -16.92 -4.66
C THR A 89 -4.25 -16.12 -5.61
N ALA A 90 -3.49 -15.15 -5.06
CA ALA A 90 -2.56 -14.34 -5.84
C ALA A 90 -1.49 -13.72 -4.93
N ARG A 91 -0.36 -13.28 -5.50
CA ARG A 91 0.64 -12.48 -4.79
C ARG A 91 0.04 -11.11 -4.42
N GLY A 92 0.19 -10.70 -3.13
CA GLY A 92 -0.34 -9.43 -2.63
C GLY A 92 -1.82 -9.50 -2.20
N THR A 93 -2.45 -10.67 -2.21
CA THR A 93 -3.85 -10.82 -1.78
C THR A 93 -4.05 -10.36 -0.35
N GLN A 94 -3.20 -10.78 0.56
CA GLN A 94 -3.27 -10.45 1.97
C GLN A 94 -2.42 -9.22 2.31
N ASP A 95 -1.23 -9.13 1.78
CA ASP A 95 -0.25 -8.08 2.00
C ASP A 95 0.01 -7.33 0.69
N MET A 96 -0.52 -6.09 0.55
CA MET A 96 -1.70 -5.61 1.28
C MET A 96 -2.77 -5.05 0.31
N LYS A 97 -2.81 -5.59 -0.94
CA LYS A 97 -3.73 -5.09 -1.99
C LYS A 97 -5.22 -5.23 -1.63
N SER A 98 -5.59 -6.14 -0.71
CA SER A 98 -6.97 -6.21 -0.19
C SER A 98 -7.33 -4.95 0.60
N GLY A 99 -6.44 -4.49 1.46
CA GLY A 99 -6.58 -3.24 2.19
C GLY A 99 -6.64 -2.04 1.25
N VAL A 100 -5.76 -2.01 0.24
CA VAL A 100 -5.76 -0.98 -0.80
C VAL A 100 -7.09 -0.93 -1.54
N ALA A 101 -7.64 -2.09 -1.94
CA ALA A 101 -8.96 -2.15 -2.59
C ALA A 101 -10.07 -1.61 -1.68
N ALA A 102 -10.02 -1.93 -0.38
CA ALA A 102 -10.98 -1.43 0.59
C ALA A 102 -10.92 0.10 0.73
N TYR A 103 -9.71 0.69 0.83
CA TYR A 103 -9.53 2.14 0.90
C TYR A 103 -10.05 2.85 -0.35
N LEU A 104 -9.62 2.39 -1.51
CA LEU A 104 -10.03 2.98 -2.78
C LEU A 104 -11.55 2.92 -2.95
N TYR A 105 -12.14 1.78 -2.61
CA TYR A 105 -13.58 1.59 -2.70
C TYR A 105 -14.36 2.51 -1.75
N ALA A 106 -13.91 2.67 -0.51
CA ALA A 106 -14.50 3.57 0.47
C ALA A 106 -14.36 5.03 0.06
N CYS A 107 -13.13 5.45 -0.28
CA CYS A 107 -12.82 6.81 -0.68
C CYS A 107 -13.58 7.27 -1.92
N LYS A 108 -13.68 6.42 -2.95
CA LYS A 108 -14.47 6.73 -4.17
C LYS A 108 -15.95 6.97 -3.88
N ARG A 109 -16.49 6.39 -2.81
CA ARG A 109 -17.91 6.48 -2.43
C ARG A 109 -18.20 7.51 -1.36
N ALA A 110 -17.17 8.06 -0.73
CA ALA A 110 -17.34 9.12 0.25
C ALA A 110 -17.96 10.35 -0.42
N LYS A 111 -19.18 10.71 0.01
CA LYS A 111 -19.93 11.87 -0.50
C LYS A 111 -19.74 13.10 0.37
N ASP A 112 -19.61 12.87 1.67
CA ASP A 112 -19.34 13.86 2.69
C ASP A 112 -18.32 13.31 3.68
N PHE A 113 -17.50 14.18 4.20
CA PHE A 113 -16.55 13.92 5.28
C PHE A 113 -16.21 15.26 5.93
N ASP A 114 -16.12 15.29 7.23
CA ASP A 114 -15.80 16.54 7.93
C ASP A 114 -14.29 16.78 7.96
N GLY A 115 -13.74 17.28 6.84
CA GLY A 115 -12.32 17.54 6.67
C GLY A 115 -11.73 17.02 5.37
N THR A 116 -10.54 16.42 5.46
CA THR A 116 -9.76 15.87 4.33
C THR A 116 -9.62 14.36 4.46
N LEU A 117 -9.92 13.63 3.40
CA LEU A 117 -9.51 12.23 3.23
C LEU A 117 -8.28 12.16 2.33
N SER A 118 -7.34 11.29 2.67
CA SER A 118 -6.17 11.02 1.84
C SER A 118 -5.80 9.55 1.80
N ILE A 119 -5.00 9.20 0.79
CA ILE A 119 -4.43 7.87 0.60
C ILE A 119 -2.94 8.06 0.31
N LEU A 120 -2.09 7.57 1.19
CA LEU A 120 -0.64 7.53 1.02
C LEU A 120 -0.24 6.16 0.52
N MET A 121 0.48 6.10 -0.59
CA MET A 121 0.90 4.86 -1.23
C MET A 121 2.35 4.95 -1.66
N THR A 122 3.09 3.86 -1.43
CA THR A 122 4.47 3.68 -1.90
C THR A 122 4.60 2.42 -2.76
N SER A 123 5.67 2.34 -3.53
CA SER A 123 6.10 1.14 -4.25
C SER A 123 7.37 0.50 -3.66
N ASP A 124 7.74 0.84 -2.42
CA ASP A 124 8.97 0.35 -1.75
C ASP A 124 8.72 0.11 -0.25
N GLU A 125 7.67 -0.64 0.09
CA GLU A 125 7.50 -1.13 1.47
C GLU A 125 8.20 -2.48 1.64
N GLU A 126 8.08 -3.35 0.65
CA GLU A 126 8.61 -4.71 0.62
C GLU A 126 10.10 -4.77 0.20
N GLY A 127 10.69 -3.64 -0.14
CA GLY A 127 12.08 -3.51 -0.51
C GLY A 127 12.96 -2.94 0.61
N GLU A 128 13.79 -1.95 0.28
CA GLU A 128 14.68 -1.32 1.26
C GLU A 128 13.94 -0.32 2.18
N GLY A 129 12.79 0.21 1.75
CA GLY A 129 11.97 1.15 2.51
C GLY A 129 12.61 2.53 2.71
N ILE A 130 13.70 2.85 2.01
CA ILE A 130 14.48 4.06 2.21
C ILE A 130 13.84 5.26 1.52
N TYR A 131 13.35 5.06 0.27
CA TYR A 131 12.84 6.12 -0.58
C TYR A 131 11.30 6.14 -0.67
N GLY A 132 10.65 5.27 0.10
CA GLY A 132 9.19 5.12 0.18
C GLY A 132 8.52 6.11 1.13
N THR A 133 7.67 5.58 2.00
CA THR A 133 6.80 6.31 2.94
C THR A 133 7.52 7.38 3.75
N ILE A 134 8.76 7.11 4.23
CA ILE A 134 9.53 8.06 5.05
C ILE A 134 9.77 9.36 4.27
N LYS A 135 10.22 9.25 3.01
CA LYS A 135 10.53 10.42 2.17
C LYS A 135 9.28 11.19 1.77
N LEU A 136 8.20 10.50 1.50
CA LEU A 136 6.92 11.15 1.25
C LEU A 136 6.42 11.91 2.48
N LEU A 137 6.54 11.35 3.69
CA LEU A 137 6.17 12.04 4.93
C LEU A 137 7.06 13.25 5.22
N GLU A 138 8.38 13.18 4.95
CA GLU A 138 9.28 14.32 5.04
C GLU A 138 8.79 15.45 4.12
N HIS A 139 8.48 15.15 2.87
CA HIS A 139 7.92 16.12 1.92
C HIS A 139 6.57 16.70 2.37
N LEU A 140 5.63 15.88 2.84
CA LEU A 140 4.35 16.36 3.35
C LEU A 140 4.51 17.28 4.56
N LYS A 141 5.53 17.02 5.40
CA LYS A 141 5.86 17.90 6.53
C LYS A 141 6.39 19.27 6.07
N GLU A 142 7.24 19.29 5.03
CA GLU A 142 7.76 20.55 4.47
C GLU A 142 6.65 21.45 3.93
N ILE A 143 5.61 20.87 3.33
CA ILE A 143 4.45 21.60 2.81
C ILE A 143 3.32 21.78 3.83
N ASN A 144 3.52 21.43 5.11
CA ASN A 144 2.55 21.50 6.18
C ASN A 144 1.24 20.75 5.87
N PHE A 145 1.34 19.55 5.31
CA PHE A 145 0.18 18.75 4.90
C PHE A 145 0.20 17.32 5.48
N ILE A 146 0.64 17.19 6.74
CA ILE A 146 0.65 15.92 7.47
C ILE A 146 -0.76 15.56 7.96
N PRO A 147 -1.24 14.34 7.75
CA PRO A 147 -2.50 13.86 8.32
C PRO A 147 -2.50 13.84 9.85
N ASN A 148 -3.68 14.07 10.47
CA ASN A 148 -3.85 13.94 11.92
C ASN A 148 -3.96 12.48 12.36
N TYR A 149 -4.58 11.66 11.52
CA TYR A 149 -4.83 10.24 11.79
C TYR A 149 -4.44 9.40 10.58
N ALA A 150 -3.93 8.19 10.84
CA ALA A 150 -3.63 7.23 9.80
C ALA A 150 -4.19 5.85 10.14
N VAL A 151 -4.71 5.17 9.12
CA VAL A 151 -5.09 3.75 9.16
C VAL A 151 -4.23 3.02 8.15
N VAL A 152 -3.55 1.95 8.61
CA VAL A 152 -2.71 1.08 7.77
C VAL A 152 -3.35 -0.29 7.76
N ALA A 153 -3.72 -0.81 6.59
CA ALA A 153 -4.46 -2.07 6.48
C ALA A 153 -3.54 -3.27 6.23
N GLU A 154 -2.43 -3.30 6.96
CA GLU A 154 -1.58 -4.48 7.03
C GLU A 154 -2.30 -5.65 7.73
N PRO A 155 -1.95 -6.92 7.41
CA PRO A 155 -2.53 -8.08 8.05
C PRO A 155 -2.35 -8.04 9.57
N THR A 156 -3.45 -8.06 10.32
CA THR A 156 -3.43 -7.93 11.79
C THR A 156 -4.25 -8.96 12.52
N CYS A 157 -5.21 -9.59 11.86
CA CYS A 157 -6.06 -10.61 12.48
C CYS A 157 -5.24 -11.82 12.93
N GLU A 158 -5.59 -12.41 14.07
CA GLU A 158 -4.89 -13.55 14.67
C GLU A 158 -5.67 -14.85 14.48
N GLU A 159 -6.93 -14.93 14.92
CA GLU A 159 -7.75 -16.12 14.84
C GLU A 159 -8.95 -15.95 13.91
N VAL A 160 -9.61 -14.80 13.97
CA VAL A 160 -10.78 -14.51 13.14
C VAL A 160 -10.68 -13.11 12.53
N PHE A 161 -11.36 -12.90 11.42
CA PHE A 161 -11.34 -11.61 10.74
C PHE A 161 -11.84 -10.48 11.65
N GLY A 162 -10.99 -9.47 11.84
CA GLY A 162 -11.30 -8.27 12.62
C GLY A 162 -11.11 -8.39 14.14
N ASP A 163 -10.46 -9.44 14.63
CA ASP A 163 -10.23 -9.68 16.07
C ASP A 163 -9.09 -8.86 16.66
N ALA A 164 -8.18 -8.33 15.85
CA ALA A 164 -7.01 -7.63 16.35
C ALA A 164 -6.74 -6.32 15.59
N ILE A 165 -6.37 -5.28 16.34
CA ILE A 165 -5.85 -4.00 15.83
C ILE A 165 -4.50 -3.73 16.48
N LYS A 166 -3.47 -3.54 15.67
CA LYS A 166 -2.14 -3.15 16.17
C LYS A 166 -2.07 -1.64 16.33
N VAL A 167 -1.78 -1.19 17.53
CA VAL A 167 -1.63 0.24 17.86
C VAL A 167 -0.15 0.69 17.90
N GLY A 168 0.77 -0.23 17.61
CA GLY A 168 2.21 0.02 17.51
C GLY A 168 2.93 -1.16 16.87
N ARG A 169 4.17 -0.95 16.45
CA ARG A 169 5.02 -1.96 15.81
C ARG A 169 6.34 -2.11 16.56
N ARG A 170 6.86 -3.32 16.59
CA ARG A 170 8.24 -3.60 17.03
C ARG A 170 9.21 -3.35 15.90
N GLY A 171 10.47 -3.04 16.23
CA GLY A 171 11.55 -2.99 15.25
C GLY A 171 11.99 -4.38 14.80
N SER A 172 12.71 -4.44 13.69
CA SER A 172 13.37 -5.64 13.19
C SER A 172 14.84 -5.33 12.93
N ILE A 173 15.71 -6.32 13.16
CA ILE A 173 17.16 -6.23 12.92
C ILE A 173 17.56 -7.48 12.14
N ASN A 174 18.16 -7.29 10.98
CA ASN A 174 18.78 -8.34 10.19
C ASN A 174 20.30 -8.24 10.31
N GLY A 175 20.97 -9.36 10.49
CA GLY A 175 22.42 -9.43 10.58
C GLY A 175 23.00 -10.55 9.69
N TYR A 176 24.12 -10.26 9.07
CA TYR A 176 24.87 -11.25 8.27
C TYR A 176 26.18 -11.58 8.96
N ILE A 177 26.43 -12.88 9.22
CA ILE A 177 27.68 -13.36 9.79
C ILE A 177 28.39 -14.20 8.75
N THR A 178 29.59 -13.77 8.37
CA THR A 178 30.45 -14.52 7.45
C THR A 178 31.65 -15.07 8.23
N ILE A 179 31.78 -16.38 8.29
CA ILE A 179 32.92 -17.04 8.93
C ILE A 179 33.85 -17.57 7.83
N LYS A 180 35.08 -17.09 7.84
CA LYS A 180 36.14 -17.59 6.94
C LYS A 180 37.11 -18.43 7.77
N GLY A 181 37.20 -19.74 7.45
CA GLY A 181 38.17 -20.65 8.03
C GLY A 181 39.29 -20.97 7.04
N LYS A 182 40.40 -21.47 7.58
CA LYS A 182 41.47 -22.09 6.78
C LYS A 182 41.37 -23.60 6.98
N GLN A 183 41.32 -24.30 5.87
CA GLN A 183 41.34 -25.76 5.93
C GLN A 183 42.73 -26.22 6.38
N GLY A 184 42.75 -26.99 7.45
CA GLY A 184 43.99 -27.59 7.99
C GLY A 184 44.33 -28.91 7.34
#